data_c7b809398c99b541e9a0fda9ff0b8cf1
#
_entry.id   c7b809398c99b541e9a0fda9ff0b8cf1
#
_cell.length_a   1.000
_cell.length_b   1.000
_cell.length_c   1.000
_cell.angle_alpha   90.00
_cell.angle_beta   90.00
_cell.angle_gamma   90.00
#
_symmetry.space_group_name_H-M   'P 1'
#
loop_
_entity.id
_entity.type
_entity.pdbx_description
1 polymer ?
#
loop_
_entity_poly.entity_id
_entity_poly.type
_entity_poly.pdbx_seq_one_letter_code
_entity_poly.pdbx_strand_id
1 'polypeptide(L)'
;NIMSQIYTIKRFDSMAFEWRLKEIELTEKYKIENYNISQTYAQIANYYISQKKQKEALRAVEKAISTANSSTQQISAKLEYVNYYSKFGDFQAAEKILKECQIAFEQDKRLESIKKRLYNIECLYYQQTRQYQKALEAAEMQEKEEHRLSESILSSSHYRTQGEIYQKMGNMNMAVKYLQMYINTDDSLKIANEQVASSEFATLLNVEKLNAEKKELMLQAQEKELHNKTTLIISLIILLGILFIFLYRENFLKRKLKVSEAELKTRNEELMVSREELRKAKDIAEASSRMKTTFIQSMTHEI
;
A
#
# COMPACT_ATOMS: atom_id res chain seq x y z
N ASN A 1 -15.74 0.40 -2.85
CA ASN A 1 -15.12 -0.92 -2.91
C ASN A 1 -15.56 -1.69 -4.17
N ILE A 2 -14.89 -1.38 -5.28
CA ILE A 2 -15.20 -1.95 -6.61
C ILE A 2 -15.01 -3.48 -6.61
N MET A 3 -13.95 -3.98 -5.95
CA MET A 3 -13.65 -5.41 -5.94
C MET A 3 -14.74 -6.23 -5.27
N SER A 4 -15.26 -5.81 -4.11
CA SER A 4 -16.35 -6.54 -3.46
C SER A 4 -17.63 -6.55 -4.30
N GLN A 5 -17.91 -5.47 -5.02
CA GLN A 5 -19.07 -5.41 -5.93
C GLN A 5 -18.91 -6.36 -7.11
N ILE A 6 -17.72 -6.41 -7.74
CA ILE A 6 -17.41 -7.34 -8.82
C ILE A 6 -17.62 -8.79 -8.37
N TYR A 7 -17.06 -9.17 -7.21
CA TYR A 7 -17.22 -10.53 -6.69
C TYR A 7 -18.67 -10.83 -6.28
N THR A 8 -19.43 -9.84 -5.81
CA THR A 8 -20.88 -10.01 -5.53
C THR A 8 -21.66 -10.29 -6.82
N ILE A 9 -21.40 -9.53 -7.89
CA ILE A 9 -22.05 -9.74 -9.19
C ILE A 9 -21.71 -11.13 -9.75
N LYS A 10 -20.49 -11.59 -9.54
CA LYS A 10 -20.02 -12.91 -9.96
C LYS A 10 -20.43 -14.06 -9.03
N ARG A 11 -21.20 -13.77 -7.98
CA ARG A 11 -21.63 -14.74 -6.96
C ARG A 11 -20.47 -15.44 -6.21
N PHE A 12 -19.32 -14.80 -6.10
CA PHE A 12 -18.21 -15.23 -5.26
C PHE A 12 -18.32 -14.61 -3.86
N ASP A 13 -19.33 -15.02 -3.11
CA ASP A 13 -19.71 -14.40 -1.83
C ASP A 13 -18.57 -14.39 -0.79
N SER A 14 -17.76 -15.44 -0.72
CA SER A 14 -16.62 -15.50 0.20
C SER A 14 -15.55 -14.46 -0.15
N MET A 15 -15.21 -14.31 -1.43
CA MET A 15 -14.25 -13.30 -1.88
C MET A 15 -14.80 -11.88 -1.71
N ALA A 16 -16.08 -11.68 -2.03
CA ALA A 16 -16.75 -10.41 -1.79
C ALA A 16 -16.70 -10.02 -0.30
N PHE A 17 -16.92 -10.99 0.59
CA PHE A 17 -16.84 -10.81 2.02
C PHE A 17 -15.42 -10.44 2.51
N GLU A 18 -14.38 -11.13 2.04
CA GLU A 18 -12.99 -10.82 2.38
C GLU A 18 -12.61 -9.38 1.97
N TRP A 19 -13.02 -8.94 0.79
CA TRP A 19 -12.78 -7.57 0.34
C TRP A 19 -13.54 -6.53 1.17
N ARG A 20 -14.72 -6.85 1.70
CA ARG A 20 -15.45 -5.98 2.63
C ARG A 20 -14.74 -5.87 3.98
N LEU A 21 -14.22 -6.98 4.51
CA LEU A 21 -13.42 -6.95 5.74
C LEU A 21 -12.16 -6.12 5.56
N LYS A 22 -11.47 -6.27 4.43
CA LYS A 22 -10.30 -5.46 4.12
C LYS A 22 -10.62 -3.96 3.97
N GLU A 23 -11.78 -3.63 3.42
CA GLU A 23 -12.25 -2.24 3.37
C GLU A 23 -12.41 -1.65 4.77
N ILE A 24 -13.07 -2.38 5.69
CA ILE A 24 -13.21 -1.96 7.08
C ILE A 24 -11.85 -1.76 7.74
N GLU A 25 -10.96 -2.74 7.63
CA GLU A 25 -9.61 -2.67 8.20
C GLU A 25 -8.85 -1.43 7.73
N LEU A 26 -8.86 -1.17 6.43
CA LEU A 26 -8.18 -0.01 5.85
C LEU A 26 -8.82 1.32 6.29
N THR A 27 -10.15 1.35 6.36
CA THR A 27 -10.91 2.53 6.80
C THR A 27 -10.57 2.87 8.25
N GLU A 28 -10.52 1.89 9.14
CA GLU A 28 -10.17 2.08 10.55
C GLU A 28 -8.68 2.44 10.72
N LYS A 29 -7.78 1.70 10.07
CA LYS A 29 -6.33 1.90 10.17
C LYS A 29 -5.89 3.29 9.73
N TYR A 30 -6.44 3.77 8.62
CA TYR A 30 -6.05 5.06 8.03
C TYR A 30 -7.02 6.19 8.35
N LYS A 31 -8.04 5.93 9.18
CA LYS A 31 -9.10 6.90 9.55
C LYS A 31 -9.71 7.59 8.33
N ILE A 32 -9.96 6.81 7.29
CA ILE A 32 -10.54 7.31 6.04
C ILE A 32 -12.02 7.58 6.27
N GLU A 33 -12.49 8.78 5.92
CA GLU A 33 -13.93 9.03 5.86
C GLU A 33 -14.56 8.15 4.78
N ASN A 34 -15.32 7.15 5.19
CA ASN A 34 -16.03 6.25 4.30
C ASN A 34 -17.55 6.44 4.50
N TYR A 35 -18.16 7.21 3.60
CA TYR A 35 -19.59 7.47 3.62
C TYR A 35 -20.42 6.18 3.54
N ASN A 36 -19.89 5.12 2.94
CA ASN A 36 -20.62 3.86 2.72
C ASN A 36 -20.33 2.78 3.77
N ILE A 37 -19.66 3.09 4.86
CA ILE A 37 -19.24 2.10 5.86
C ILE A 37 -20.42 1.34 6.47
N SER A 38 -21.53 2.02 6.70
CA SER A 38 -22.79 1.43 7.17
C SER A 38 -23.27 0.34 6.22
N GLN A 39 -23.25 0.61 4.92
CA GLN A 39 -23.66 -0.37 3.90
C GLN A 39 -22.70 -1.56 3.85
N THR A 40 -21.39 -1.33 4.03
CA THR A 40 -20.40 -2.41 4.08
C THR A 40 -20.66 -3.33 5.27
N TYR A 41 -20.94 -2.78 6.46
CA TYR A 41 -21.33 -3.59 7.62
C TYR A 41 -22.65 -4.34 7.41
N ALA A 42 -23.65 -3.73 6.76
CA ALA A 42 -24.90 -4.40 6.41
C ALA A 42 -24.69 -5.61 5.47
N GLN A 43 -23.78 -5.50 4.50
CA GLN A 43 -23.41 -6.60 3.62
C GLN A 43 -22.62 -7.71 4.33
N ILE A 44 -21.77 -7.35 5.29
CA ILE A 44 -21.07 -8.29 6.18
C ILE A 44 -22.09 -9.03 7.07
N ALA A 45 -23.09 -8.32 7.61
CA ALA A 45 -24.16 -8.91 8.39
C ALA A 45 -24.94 -9.96 7.58
N ASN A 46 -25.32 -9.64 6.35
CA ASN A 46 -25.99 -10.57 5.44
C ASN A 46 -25.18 -11.85 5.20
N TYR A 47 -23.86 -11.71 5.00
CA TYR A 47 -23.00 -12.89 4.87
C TYR A 47 -23.01 -13.74 6.13
N TYR A 48 -22.86 -13.16 7.32
CA TYR A 48 -22.91 -13.90 8.57
C TYR A 48 -24.30 -14.54 8.85
N ILE A 49 -25.39 -13.85 8.47
CA ILE A 49 -26.76 -14.40 8.55
C ILE A 49 -26.87 -15.65 7.65
N SER A 50 -26.35 -15.60 6.42
CA SER A 50 -26.36 -16.74 5.50
C SER A 50 -25.56 -17.93 6.05
N GLN A 51 -24.45 -17.66 6.73
CA GLN A 51 -23.60 -18.66 7.38
C GLN A 51 -24.11 -19.09 8.76
N LYS A 52 -25.27 -18.59 9.20
CA LYS A 52 -25.88 -18.86 10.52
C LYS A 52 -24.96 -18.48 11.73
N LYS A 53 -24.06 -17.54 11.54
CA LYS A 53 -23.16 -17.01 12.58
C LYS A 53 -23.86 -15.90 13.35
N GLN A 54 -24.69 -16.28 14.33
CA GLN A 54 -25.60 -15.37 15.02
C GLN A 54 -24.92 -14.20 15.72
N LYS A 55 -23.86 -14.45 16.49
CA LYS A 55 -23.16 -13.41 17.27
C LYS A 55 -22.47 -12.40 16.36
N GLU A 56 -21.78 -12.88 15.32
CA GLU A 56 -21.07 -12.05 14.36
C GLU A 56 -22.06 -11.24 13.51
N ALA A 57 -23.18 -11.84 13.12
CA ALA A 57 -24.24 -11.16 12.39
C ALA A 57 -24.82 -10.00 13.20
N LEU A 58 -25.16 -10.22 14.49
CA LEU A 58 -25.69 -9.17 15.35
C LEU A 58 -24.72 -7.99 15.49
N ARG A 59 -23.45 -8.27 15.77
CA ARG A 59 -22.40 -7.22 15.88
C ARG A 59 -22.29 -6.41 14.58
N ALA A 60 -22.38 -7.08 13.43
CA ALA A 60 -22.27 -6.40 12.14
C ALA A 60 -23.51 -5.51 11.88
N VAL A 61 -24.73 -5.95 12.26
CA VAL A 61 -25.95 -5.12 12.16
C VAL A 61 -25.86 -3.91 13.10
N GLU A 62 -25.44 -4.09 14.35
CA GLU A 62 -25.21 -2.99 15.30
C GLU A 62 -24.22 -1.95 14.76
N LYS A 63 -23.13 -2.42 14.16
CA LYS A 63 -22.15 -1.55 13.50
C LYS A 63 -22.72 -0.82 12.30
N ALA A 64 -23.55 -1.49 11.48
CA ALA A 64 -24.22 -0.86 10.37
C ALA A 64 -25.12 0.31 10.83
N ILE A 65 -25.86 0.14 11.93
CA ILE A 65 -26.70 1.20 12.50
C ILE A 65 -25.87 2.33 13.09
N SER A 66 -24.86 2.01 13.91
CA SER A 66 -24.05 3.02 14.60
C SER A 66 -23.20 3.87 13.66
N THR A 67 -22.93 3.40 12.46
CA THR A 67 -22.16 4.11 11.42
C THR A 67 -23.04 4.76 10.35
N ALA A 68 -24.37 4.65 10.45
CA ALA A 68 -25.30 5.23 9.49
C ALA A 68 -25.40 6.75 9.65
N ASN A 69 -25.14 7.51 8.58
CA ASN A 69 -25.09 8.97 8.56
C ASN A 69 -26.31 9.60 7.88
N SER A 70 -27.21 8.80 7.30
CA SER A 70 -28.40 9.29 6.61
C SER A 70 -29.63 8.44 6.95
N SER A 71 -30.82 9.00 6.76
CA SER A 71 -32.10 8.28 6.92
C SER A 71 -32.12 7.00 6.09
N THR A 72 -31.67 7.06 4.84
CA THR A 72 -31.59 5.89 3.94
C THR A 72 -30.68 4.80 4.50
N GLN A 73 -29.51 5.14 5.04
CA GLN A 73 -28.60 4.18 5.65
C GLN A 73 -29.17 3.60 6.95
N GLN A 74 -29.82 4.42 7.77
CA GLN A 74 -30.46 3.98 9.01
C GLN A 74 -31.57 2.96 8.74
N ILE A 75 -32.47 3.26 7.80
CA ILE A 75 -33.55 2.34 7.42
C ILE A 75 -32.98 1.07 6.77
N SER A 76 -31.97 1.21 5.90
CA SER A 76 -31.29 0.07 5.29
C SER A 76 -30.66 -0.86 6.35
N ALA A 77 -30.04 -0.30 7.39
CA ALA A 77 -29.48 -1.09 8.49
C ALA A 77 -30.57 -1.71 9.39
N LYS A 78 -31.70 -1.00 9.62
CA LYS A 78 -32.87 -1.57 10.32
C LYS A 78 -33.46 -2.76 9.56
N LEU A 79 -33.54 -2.73 8.25
CA LEU A 79 -33.97 -3.87 7.44
C LEU A 79 -33.06 -5.11 7.65
N GLU A 80 -31.78 -4.93 7.96
CA GLU A 80 -30.91 -6.07 8.32
C GLU A 80 -31.24 -6.64 9.70
N TYR A 81 -31.75 -5.87 10.65
CA TYR A 81 -32.30 -6.44 11.88
C TYR A 81 -33.53 -7.30 11.61
N VAL A 82 -34.43 -6.86 10.70
CA VAL A 82 -35.54 -7.69 10.29
C VAL A 82 -35.09 -9.02 9.73
N ASN A 83 -34.09 -8.99 8.84
CA ASN A 83 -33.48 -10.20 8.28
C ASN A 83 -32.86 -11.09 9.37
N TYR A 84 -32.08 -10.48 10.27
CA TYR A 84 -31.45 -11.17 11.39
C TYR A 84 -32.49 -11.86 12.28
N TYR A 85 -33.47 -11.13 12.81
CA TYR A 85 -34.47 -11.69 13.70
C TYR A 85 -35.37 -12.73 13.00
N SER A 86 -35.73 -12.52 11.73
CA SER A 86 -36.43 -13.50 10.93
C SER A 86 -35.66 -14.82 10.77
N LYS A 87 -34.36 -14.72 10.55
CA LYS A 87 -33.50 -15.90 10.35
C LYS A 87 -33.30 -16.68 11.63
N PHE A 88 -33.20 -16.01 12.78
CA PHE A 88 -32.94 -16.63 14.08
C PHE A 88 -34.19 -16.86 14.94
N GLY A 89 -35.37 -16.59 14.38
CA GLY A 89 -36.67 -17.03 14.93
C GLY A 89 -37.35 -16.05 15.88
N ASP A 90 -36.82 -14.82 16.07
CA ASP A 90 -37.50 -13.77 16.82
C ASP A 90 -38.47 -12.97 15.91
N PHE A 91 -39.57 -13.60 15.55
CA PHE A 91 -40.51 -13.00 14.61
C PHE A 91 -41.24 -11.78 15.17
N GLN A 92 -41.39 -11.66 16.50
CA GLN A 92 -42.02 -10.48 17.12
C GLN A 92 -41.12 -9.24 16.98
N ALA A 93 -39.83 -9.39 17.27
CA ALA A 93 -38.86 -8.32 17.08
C ALA A 93 -38.75 -7.93 15.58
N ALA A 94 -38.72 -8.92 14.69
CA ALA A 94 -38.70 -8.70 13.25
C ALA A 94 -39.94 -7.90 12.76
N GLU A 95 -41.18 -8.29 13.19
CA GLU A 95 -42.41 -7.63 12.80
C GLU A 95 -42.45 -6.18 13.25
N LYS A 96 -42.06 -5.92 14.50
CA LYS A 96 -42.04 -4.57 15.05
C LYS A 96 -41.17 -3.64 14.21
N ILE A 97 -39.93 -4.06 13.92
CA ILE A 97 -38.98 -3.25 13.16
C ILE A 97 -39.43 -3.12 11.70
N LEU A 98 -40.01 -4.17 11.11
CA LEU A 98 -40.53 -4.13 9.74
C LEU A 98 -41.62 -3.08 9.61
N LYS A 99 -42.59 -3.04 10.56
CA LYS A 99 -43.65 -2.02 10.58
C LYS A 99 -43.08 -0.60 10.72
N GLU A 100 -42.08 -0.40 11.56
CA GLU A 100 -41.39 0.89 11.66
C GLU A 100 -40.78 1.30 10.32
N CYS A 101 -40.11 0.35 9.63
CA CYS A 101 -39.56 0.62 8.31
C CYS A 101 -40.65 0.94 7.29
N GLN A 102 -41.75 0.18 7.23
CA GLN A 102 -42.88 0.44 6.31
C GLN A 102 -43.43 1.84 6.49
N ILE A 103 -43.70 2.27 7.72
CA ILE A 103 -44.16 3.64 8.02
C ILE A 103 -43.14 4.68 7.54
N ALA A 104 -41.85 4.45 7.75
CA ALA A 104 -40.84 5.36 7.28
C ALA A 104 -40.81 5.50 5.74
N PHE A 105 -41.03 4.41 5.01
CA PHE A 105 -41.14 4.43 3.54
C PHE A 105 -42.34 5.22 3.02
N GLU A 106 -43.45 5.24 3.77
CA GLU A 106 -44.64 6.06 3.43
C GLU A 106 -44.38 7.56 3.65
N GLN A 107 -43.57 7.90 4.63
CA GLN A 107 -43.30 9.28 5.06
C GLN A 107 -42.14 9.96 4.38
N ASP A 108 -41.12 9.21 3.93
CA ASP A 108 -39.85 9.77 3.39
C ASP A 108 -39.59 9.30 1.96
N LYS A 109 -39.87 10.18 0.99
CA LYS A 109 -39.60 9.91 -0.45
C LYS A 109 -38.14 9.60 -0.77
N ARG A 110 -37.17 9.99 0.08
CA ARG A 110 -35.74 9.68 -0.13
C ARG A 110 -35.46 8.19 -0.03
N LEU A 111 -36.35 7.42 0.62
CA LEU A 111 -36.26 5.98 0.77
C LEU A 111 -36.64 5.21 -0.50
N GLU A 112 -37.23 5.87 -1.50
CA GLU A 112 -37.61 5.24 -2.77
C GLU A 112 -36.45 4.51 -3.45
N SER A 113 -35.23 5.04 -3.31
CA SER A 113 -34.02 4.42 -3.87
C SER A 113 -33.67 3.06 -3.28
N ILE A 114 -34.16 2.72 -2.09
CA ILE A 114 -33.92 1.44 -1.41
C ILE A 114 -35.20 0.59 -1.27
N LYS A 115 -36.28 0.95 -1.97
CA LYS A 115 -37.59 0.27 -1.90
C LYS A 115 -37.52 -1.20 -2.33
N LYS A 116 -36.71 -1.52 -3.34
CA LYS A 116 -36.37 -2.90 -3.73
C LYS A 116 -35.91 -3.73 -2.54
N ARG A 117 -35.06 -3.13 -1.66
CA ARG A 117 -34.52 -3.80 -0.47
C ARG A 117 -35.62 -4.08 0.57
N LEU A 118 -36.58 -3.14 0.76
CA LEU A 118 -37.75 -3.38 1.60
C LEU A 118 -38.51 -4.63 1.14
N TYR A 119 -38.90 -4.69 -0.13
CA TYR A 119 -39.64 -5.82 -0.67
C TYR A 119 -38.88 -7.15 -0.57
N ASN A 120 -37.54 -7.13 -0.75
CA ASN A 120 -36.75 -8.33 -0.54
C ASN A 120 -36.81 -8.81 0.93
N ILE A 121 -36.71 -7.91 1.89
CA ILE A 121 -36.76 -8.26 3.33
C ILE A 121 -38.19 -8.69 3.74
N GLU A 122 -39.24 -8.04 3.21
CA GLU A 122 -40.63 -8.46 3.40
C GLU A 122 -40.84 -9.88 2.87
N CYS A 123 -40.35 -10.17 1.67
CA CYS A 123 -40.43 -11.50 1.08
C CYS A 123 -39.79 -12.56 1.97
N LEU A 124 -38.58 -12.30 2.46
CA LEU A 124 -37.83 -13.19 3.38
C LEU A 124 -38.60 -13.39 4.70
N TYR A 125 -39.08 -12.29 5.33
CA TYR A 125 -39.85 -12.34 6.57
C TYR A 125 -41.12 -13.15 6.40
N TYR A 126 -41.93 -12.88 5.37
CA TYR A 126 -43.19 -13.59 5.12
C TYR A 126 -42.95 -15.08 4.76
N GLN A 127 -41.87 -15.43 4.10
CA GLN A 127 -41.51 -16.84 3.91
C GLN A 127 -41.19 -17.55 5.23
N GLN A 128 -40.44 -16.90 6.14
CA GLN A 128 -40.09 -17.49 7.44
C GLN A 128 -41.31 -17.65 8.34
N THR A 129 -42.25 -16.70 8.27
CA THR A 129 -43.50 -16.74 9.02
C THR A 129 -44.63 -17.54 8.32
N ARG A 130 -44.31 -18.22 7.20
CA ARG A 130 -45.22 -19.06 6.40
C ARG A 130 -46.43 -18.29 5.81
N GLN A 131 -46.33 -16.97 5.68
CA GLN A 131 -47.32 -16.12 5.03
C GLN A 131 -47.03 -16.06 3.52
N TYR A 132 -47.08 -17.22 2.84
CA TYR A 132 -46.56 -17.40 1.47
C TYR A 132 -47.24 -16.49 0.44
N GLN A 133 -48.55 -16.17 0.60
CA GLN A 133 -49.21 -15.25 -0.31
C GLN A 133 -48.61 -13.85 -0.25
N LYS A 134 -48.35 -13.34 0.96
CA LYS A 134 -47.68 -12.03 1.14
C LYS A 134 -46.23 -12.06 0.67
N ALA A 135 -45.57 -13.20 0.84
CA ALA A 135 -44.21 -13.37 0.33
C ALA A 135 -44.17 -13.27 -1.21
N LEU A 136 -45.16 -13.84 -1.89
CA LEU A 136 -45.30 -13.78 -3.34
C LEU A 136 -45.56 -12.34 -3.81
N GLU A 137 -46.48 -11.63 -3.16
CA GLU A 137 -46.79 -10.22 -3.44
C GLU A 137 -45.54 -9.34 -3.29
N ALA A 138 -44.78 -9.53 -2.22
CA ALA A 138 -43.49 -8.83 -2.00
C ALA A 138 -42.47 -9.15 -3.07
N ALA A 139 -42.35 -10.41 -3.51
CA ALA A 139 -41.49 -10.83 -4.59
C ALA A 139 -41.84 -10.19 -5.94
N GLU A 140 -43.13 -10.09 -6.25
CA GLU A 140 -43.64 -9.42 -7.45
C GLU A 140 -43.35 -7.91 -7.41
N MET A 141 -43.51 -7.27 -6.25
CA MET A 141 -43.18 -5.84 -6.09
C MET A 141 -41.68 -5.59 -6.21
N GLN A 142 -40.86 -6.49 -5.71
CA GLN A 142 -39.39 -6.44 -5.90
C GLN A 142 -39.00 -6.52 -7.37
N GLU A 143 -39.65 -7.43 -8.12
CA GLU A 143 -39.42 -7.60 -9.57
C GLU A 143 -39.81 -6.34 -10.34
N LYS A 144 -40.96 -5.73 -10.03
CA LYS A 144 -41.42 -4.47 -10.64
C LYS A 144 -40.41 -3.33 -10.41
N GLU A 145 -39.87 -3.20 -9.20
CA GLU A 145 -38.86 -2.20 -8.90
C GLU A 145 -37.53 -2.47 -9.62
N GLU A 146 -37.17 -3.74 -9.80
CA GLU A 146 -35.97 -4.12 -10.56
C GLU A 146 -36.11 -3.73 -12.03
N HIS A 147 -37.23 -3.99 -12.65
CA HIS A 147 -37.52 -3.57 -14.02
C HIS A 147 -37.52 -2.05 -14.18
N ARG A 148 -37.99 -1.31 -13.17
CA ARG A 148 -37.99 0.15 -13.19
C ARG A 148 -36.57 0.75 -13.18
N LEU A 149 -35.61 0.08 -12.48
CA LEU A 149 -34.26 0.58 -12.25
C LEU A 149 -33.27 0.11 -13.29
N SER A 150 -33.54 -0.97 -14.02
CA SER A 150 -32.58 -1.60 -14.94
C SER A 150 -33.30 -2.32 -16.07
N GLU A 151 -33.24 -1.76 -17.27
CA GLU A 151 -33.80 -2.39 -18.47
C GLU A 151 -33.06 -3.62 -18.99
N SER A 152 -31.88 -3.94 -18.50
CA SER A 152 -30.97 -4.83 -19.24
C SER A 152 -30.48 -6.09 -18.53
N ILE A 153 -30.68 -6.26 -17.23
CA ILE A 153 -30.21 -7.46 -16.51
C ILE A 153 -31.29 -7.96 -15.57
N LEU A 154 -32.13 -8.84 -16.07
CA LEU A 154 -33.05 -9.62 -15.23
C LEU A 154 -32.22 -10.51 -14.30
N SER A 155 -32.32 -10.25 -13.00
CA SER A 155 -31.78 -11.15 -12.00
C SER A 155 -32.61 -12.44 -11.99
N SER A 156 -32.02 -13.56 -12.39
CA SER A 156 -32.70 -14.87 -12.36
C SER A 156 -33.17 -15.26 -10.95
N SER A 157 -32.66 -14.56 -9.92
CA SER A 157 -32.93 -14.89 -8.51
C SER A 157 -34.41 -14.75 -8.12
N HIS A 158 -35.18 -13.85 -8.76
CA HIS A 158 -36.61 -13.70 -8.46
C HIS A 158 -37.44 -14.90 -8.92
N TYR A 159 -37.14 -15.49 -10.09
CA TYR A 159 -37.77 -16.72 -10.56
C TYR A 159 -37.53 -17.88 -9.60
N ARG A 160 -36.32 -18.01 -9.09
CA ARG A 160 -35.98 -19.00 -8.07
C ARG A 160 -36.82 -18.78 -6.80
N THR A 161 -36.86 -17.56 -6.30
CA THR A 161 -37.63 -17.21 -5.08
C THR A 161 -39.11 -17.50 -5.24
N GLN A 162 -39.73 -17.10 -6.37
CA GLN A 162 -41.13 -17.39 -6.66
C GLN A 162 -41.38 -18.90 -6.79
N GLY A 163 -40.49 -19.64 -7.46
CA GLY A 163 -40.60 -21.09 -7.58
C GLY A 163 -40.53 -21.79 -6.23
N GLU A 164 -39.62 -21.39 -5.33
CA GLU A 164 -39.55 -21.90 -3.96
C GLU A 164 -40.77 -21.57 -3.11
N ILE A 165 -41.39 -20.39 -3.28
CA ILE A 165 -42.62 -20.00 -2.60
C ILE A 165 -43.80 -20.86 -3.08
N TYR A 166 -43.97 -21.02 -4.40
CA TYR A 166 -45.02 -21.87 -4.95
C TYR A 166 -44.88 -23.36 -4.54
N GLN A 167 -43.63 -23.84 -4.44
CA GLN A 167 -43.36 -25.18 -3.92
C GLN A 167 -43.85 -25.33 -2.47
N LYS A 168 -43.57 -24.34 -1.60
CA LYS A 168 -44.03 -24.33 -0.20
C LYS A 168 -45.52 -24.18 -0.07
N MET A 169 -46.18 -23.53 -1.04
CA MET A 169 -47.66 -23.44 -1.14
C MET A 169 -48.30 -24.74 -1.66
N GLY A 170 -47.50 -25.72 -2.12
CA GLY A 170 -47.99 -26.95 -2.73
C GLY A 170 -48.44 -26.78 -4.20
N ASN A 171 -48.24 -25.62 -4.81
CA ASN A 171 -48.60 -25.39 -6.21
C ASN A 171 -47.44 -25.80 -7.13
N MET A 172 -47.32 -27.12 -7.35
CA MET A 172 -46.19 -27.70 -8.11
C MET A 172 -46.15 -27.23 -9.57
N ASN A 173 -47.32 -26.97 -10.20
CA ASN A 173 -47.33 -26.49 -11.58
C ASN A 173 -46.64 -25.14 -11.74
N MET A 174 -46.92 -24.18 -10.84
CA MET A 174 -46.30 -22.88 -10.85
C MET A 174 -44.84 -22.97 -10.38
N ALA A 175 -44.56 -23.81 -9.39
CA ALA A 175 -43.18 -24.03 -8.94
C ALA A 175 -42.28 -24.50 -10.10
N VAL A 176 -42.71 -25.53 -10.85
CA VAL A 176 -41.96 -26.04 -12.01
C VAL A 176 -41.78 -24.96 -13.08
N LYS A 177 -42.85 -24.19 -13.39
CA LYS A 177 -42.79 -23.09 -14.36
C LYS A 177 -41.70 -22.07 -13.97
N TYR A 178 -41.73 -21.56 -12.75
CA TYR A 178 -40.78 -20.54 -12.31
C TYR A 178 -39.36 -21.08 -12.16
N LEU A 179 -39.16 -22.29 -11.68
CA LEU A 179 -37.85 -22.93 -11.61
C LEU A 179 -37.27 -23.18 -13.01
N GLN A 180 -38.08 -23.51 -14.00
CA GLN A 180 -37.66 -23.64 -15.40
C GLN A 180 -37.20 -22.28 -15.96
N MET A 181 -37.94 -21.19 -15.67
CA MET A 181 -37.54 -19.82 -16.03
C MET A 181 -36.21 -19.44 -15.38
N TYR A 182 -36.01 -19.83 -14.11
CA TYR A 182 -34.78 -19.64 -13.41
C TYR A 182 -33.61 -20.34 -14.14
N ILE A 183 -33.74 -21.64 -14.43
CA ILE A 183 -32.70 -22.43 -15.09
C ILE A 183 -32.35 -21.81 -16.44
N ASN A 184 -33.33 -21.52 -17.28
CA ASN A 184 -33.11 -20.95 -18.62
C ASN A 184 -32.39 -19.59 -18.57
N THR A 185 -32.72 -18.76 -17.57
CA THR A 185 -32.08 -17.44 -17.39
C THR A 185 -30.69 -17.58 -16.76
N ASP A 186 -30.50 -18.49 -15.80
CA ASP A 186 -29.22 -18.72 -15.13
C ASP A 186 -28.18 -19.33 -16.09
N ASP A 187 -28.59 -20.26 -16.96
CA ASP A 187 -27.71 -20.84 -17.97
C ASP A 187 -27.23 -19.77 -18.97
N SER A 188 -28.10 -18.86 -19.40
CA SER A 188 -27.72 -17.76 -20.28
C SER A 188 -26.72 -16.80 -19.61
N LEU A 189 -26.93 -16.50 -18.33
CA LEU A 189 -26.03 -15.67 -17.52
C LEU A 189 -24.70 -16.39 -17.26
N LYS A 190 -24.72 -17.69 -17.05
CA LYS A 190 -23.53 -18.52 -16.83
C LYS A 190 -22.61 -18.51 -18.05
N ILE A 191 -23.16 -18.69 -19.24
CA ILE A 191 -22.39 -18.64 -20.50
C ILE A 191 -21.75 -17.26 -20.67
N ALA A 192 -22.52 -16.18 -20.44
CA ALA A 192 -21.98 -14.82 -20.49
C ALA A 192 -20.87 -14.59 -19.45
N ASN A 193 -21.06 -15.08 -18.22
CA ASN A 193 -20.08 -14.96 -17.15
C ASN A 193 -18.79 -15.78 -17.42
N GLU A 194 -18.89 -16.96 -18.04
CA GLU A 194 -17.71 -17.75 -18.42
C GLU A 194 -16.84 -17.04 -19.48
N GLN A 195 -17.47 -16.35 -20.45
CA GLN A 195 -16.75 -15.54 -21.41
C GLN A 195 -16.05 -14.34 -20.76
N VAL A 196 -16.74 -13.66 -19.84
CA VAL A 196 -16.16 -12.56 -19.05
C VAL A 196 -15.04 -13.06 -18.15
N ALA A 197 -15.24 -14.19 -17.44
CA ALA A 197 -14.22 -14.79 -16.59
C ALA A 197 -12.95 -15.17 -17.36
N SER A 198 -13.10 -15.71 -18.58
CA SER A 198 -11.97 -16.02 -19.45
C SER A 198 -11.17 -14.77 -19.83
N SER A 199 -11.86 -13.68 -20.20
CA SER A 199 -11.22 -12.41 -20.53
C SER A 199 -10.53 -11.75 -19.34
N GLU A 200 -11.12 -11.86 -18.15
CA GLU A 200 -10.53 -11.36 -16.90
C GLU A 200 -9.33 -12.17 -16.45
N PHE A 201 -9.37 -13.51 -16.61
CA PHE A 201 -8.23 -14.36 -16.33
C PHE A 201 -7.03 -13.98 -17.22
N ALA A 202 -7.28 -13.73 -18.50
CA ALA A 202 -6.26 -13.21 -19.41
C ALA A 202 -5.72 -11.84 -18.98
N THR A 203 -6.60 -10.96 -18.48
CA THR A 203 -6.20 -9.65 -17.96
C THR A 203 -5.37 -9.78 -16.67
N LEU A 204 -5.77 -10.67 -15.74
CA LEU A 204 -5.01 -10.94 -14.52
C LEU A 204 -3.62 -11.50 -14.82
N LEU A 205 -3.51 -12.44 -15.76
CA LEU A 205 -2.23 -12.98 -16.21
C LEU A 205 -1.33 -11.86 -16.81
N ASN A 206 -1.92 -10.96 -17.60
CA ASN A 206 -1.17 -9.82 -18.14
C ASN A 206 -0.72 -8.86 -17.05
N VAL A 207 -1.54 -8.58 -16.04
CA VAL A 207 -1.19 -7.74 -14.89
C VAL A 207 -0.07 -8.40 -14.07
N GLU A 208 -0.15 -9.72 -13.87
CA GLU A 208 0.88 -10.46 -13.13
C GLU A 208 2.21 -10.45 -13.87
N LYS A 209 2.17 -10.66 -15.22
CA LYS A 209 3.34 -10.54 -16.08
C LYS A 209 3.96 -9.14 -16.03
N LEU A 210 3.14 -8.09 -16.14
CA LEU A 210 3.58 -6.69 -16.02
C LEU A 210 4.21 -6.40 -14.64
N ASN A 211 3.64 -6.96 -13.58
CA ASN A 211 4.19 -6.81 -12.23
C ASN A 211 5.54 -7.55 -12.08
N ALA A 212 5.68 -8.72 -12.71
CA ALA A 212 6.95 -9.45 -12.73
C ALA A 212 8.03 -8.67 -13.50
N GLU A 213 7.71 -8.16 -14.69
CA GLU A 213 8.60 -7.30 -15.50
C GLU A 213 9.00 -6.02 -14.74
N LYS A 214 8.04 -5.37 -14.08
CA LYS A 214 8.31 -4.20 -13.23
C LYS A 214 9.26 -4.52 -12.08
N LYS A 215 9.08 -5.68 -11.43
CA LYS A 215 9.95 -6.13 -10.35
C LYS A 215 11.37 -6.41 -10.86
N GLU A 216 11.50 -7.02 -12.01
CA GLU A 216 12.79 -7.26 -12.66
C GLU A 216 13.50 -5.94 -13.01
N LEU A 217 12.79 -4.99 -13.61
CA LEU A 217 13.34 -3.66 -13.90
C LEU A 217 13.77 -2.90 -12.63
N MET A 218 13.01 -3.03 -11.54
CA MET A 218 13.41 -2.45 -10.25
C MET A 218 14.68 -3.08 -9.69
N LEU A 219 14.83 -4.41 -9.80
CA LEU A 219 16.06 -5.11 -9.38
C LEU A 219 17.26 -4.66 -10.21
N GLN A 220 17.12 -4.57 -11.52
CA GLN A 220 18.17 -4.07 -12.41
C GLN A 220 18.56 -2.61 -12.11
N ALA A 221 17.58 -1.76 -11.78
CA ALA A 221 17.85 -0.39 -11.37
C ALA A 221 18.61 -0.32 -10.05
N GLN A 222 18.27 -1.17 -9.06
CA GLN A 222 18.98 -1.27 -7.79
C GLN A 222 20.41 -1.78 -7.96
N GLU A 223 20.61 -2.78 -8.81
CA GLU A 223 21.94 -3.30 -9.12
C GLU A 223 22.84 -2.23 -9.77
N LYS A 224 22.30 -1.45 -10.72
CA LYS A 224 23.03 -0.31 -11.32
C LYS A 224 23.36 0.76 -10.30
N GLU A 225 22.43 1.09 -9.41
CA GLU A 225 22.66 2.07 -8.35
C GLU A 225 23.75 1.59 -7.37
N LEU A 226 23.73 0.31 -6.99
CA LEU A 226 24.75 -0.30 -6.14
C LEU A 226 26.10 -0.30 -6.84
N HIS A 227 26.16 -0.65 -8.13
CA HIS A 227 27.39 -0.62 -8.93
C HIS A 227 27.95 0.81 -9.01
N ASN A 228 27.13 1.81 -9.25
CA ASN A 228 27.55 3.21 -9.25
C ASN A 228 28.11 3.66 -7.89
N LYS A 229 27.47 3.27 -6.80
CA LYS A 229 27.95 3.55 -5.44
C LYS A 229 29.30 2.88 -5.15
N THR A 230 29.47 1.62 -5.55
CA THR A 230 30.73 0.90 -5.37
C THR A 230 31.84 1.51 -6.21
N THR A 231 31.55 1.90 -7.45
CA THR A 231 32.52 2.59 -8.33
C THR A 231 32.98 3.92 -7.74
N LEU A 232 32.02 4.70 -7.18
CA LEU A 232 32.34 5.95 -6.48
C LEU A 232 33.25 5.72 -5.25
N ILE A 233 32.96 4.71 -4.43
CA ILE A 233 33.78 4.38 -3.25
C ILE A 233 35.20 3.98 -3.67
N ILE A 234 35.32 3.14 -4.71
CA ILE A 234 36.65 2.72 -5.23
C ILE A 234 37.42 3.92 -5.75
N SER A 235 36.81 4.82 -6.50
CA SER A 235 37.45 6.03 -7.00
C SER A 235 37.92 6.94 -5.87
N LEU A 236 37.15 7.08 -4.80
CA LEU A 236 37.49 7.86 -3.62
C LEU A 236 38.71 7.25 -2.88
N ILE A 237 38.74 5.93 -2.74
CA ILE A 237 39.88 5.21 -2.11
C ILE A 237 41.16 5.42 -2.91
N ILE A 238 41.06 5.35 -4.25
CA ILE A 238 42.23 5.61 -5.13
C ILE A 238 42.73 7.04 -4.94
N LEU A 239 41.83 8.01 -4.91
CA LEU A 239 42.15 9.43 -4.74
C LEU A 239 42.82 9.70 -3.38
N LEU A 240 42.29 9.10 -2.31
CA LEU A 240 42.89 9.16 -0.96
C LEU A 240 44.30 8.50 -0.94
N GLY A 241 44.50 7.39 -1.65
CA GLY A 241 45.80 6.74 -1.79
C GLY A 241 46.81 7.65 -2.49
N ILE A 242 46.44 8.30 -3.58
CA ILE A 242 47.26 9.27 -4.29
C ILE A 242 47.66 10.45 -3.37
N LEU A 243 46.65 10.99 -2.65
CA LEU A 243 46.91 12.08 -1.69
C LEU A 243 47.88 11.66 -0.58
N PHE A 244 47.71 10.45 -0.05
CA PHE A 244 48.62 9.90 0.97
C PHE A 244 50.07 9.77 0.46
N ILE A 245 50.24 9.25 -0.76
CA ILE A 245 51.57 9.15 -1.41
C ILE A 245 52.16 10.55 -1.59
N PHE A 246 51.37 11.53 -2.01
CA PHE A 246 51.84 12.91 -2.19
C PHE A 246 52.29 13.50 -0.86
N LEU A 247 51.50 13.40 0.22
CA LEU A 247 51.86 13.88 1.56
C LEU A 247 53.10 13.16 2.12
N TYR A 248 53.21 11.86 1.89
CA TYR A 248 54.38 11.09 2.29
C TYR A 248 55.64 11.59 1.59
N ARG A 249 55.54 11.80 0.26
CA ARG A 249 56.67 12.33 -0.55
C ARG A 249 57.06 13.75 -0.12
N GLU A 250 56.10 14.60 0.17
CA GLU A 250 56.37 15.96 0.66
C GLU A 250 57.11 15.93 2.02
N ASN A 251 56.63 15.12 2.96
CA ASN A 251 57.29 14.95 4.24
C ASN A 251 58.70 14.35 4.11
N PHE A 252 58.88 13.40 3.20
CA PHE A 252 60.19 12.82 2.91
C PHE A 252 61.14 13.89 2.35
N LEU A 253 60.74 14.70 1.39
CA LEU A 253 61.50 15.79 0.82
C LEU A 253 61.84 16.87 1.86
N LYS A 254 60.91 17.24 2.72
CA LYS A 254 61.13 18.18 3.84
C LYS A 254 62.20 17.65 4.81
N ARG A 255 62.17 16.34 5.13
CA ARG A 255 63.19 15.72 5.99
C ARG A 255 64.58 15.75 5.32
N LYS A 256 64.67 15.39 4.02
CA LYS A 256 65.89 15.42 3.25
C LYS A 256 66.46 16.83 3.13
N LEU A 257 65.57 17.83 2.93
CA LEU A 257 66.01 19.25 2.89
C LEU A 257 66.62 19.69 4.23
N LYS A 258 65.90 19.38 5.36
CA LYS A 258 66.44 19.71 6.71
C LYS A 258 67.83 19.09 6.99
N VAL A 259 68.00 17.83 6.57
CA VAL A 259 69.38 17.19 6.73
C VAL A 259 70.42 17.92 5.89
N SER A 260 70.07 18.24 4.62
CA SER A 260 71.04 18.98 3.75
C SER A 260 71.31 20.41 4.24
N GLU A 261 70.33 21.09 4.80
CA GLU A 261 70.47 22.42 5.44
C GLU A 261 71.39 22.33 6.67
N ALA A 262 71.22 21.28 7.49
CA ALA A 262 72.14 21.05 8.64
C ALA A 262 73.56 20.77 8.24
N GLU A 263 73.78 19.92 7.21
CA GLU A 263 75.08 19.65 6.65
C GLU A 263 75.75 20.91 6.07
N LEU A 264 74.97 21.71 5.33
CA LEU A 264 75.45 22.99 4.81
C LEU A 264 75.87 23.96 5.92
N LYS A 265 75.09 24.01 6.99
CA LYS A 265 75.38 24.86 8.14
C LYS A 265 76.71 24.43 8.81
N THR A 266 76.91 23.13 9.05
CA THR A 266 78.11 22.57 9.63
C THR A 266 79.34 22.85 8.74
N ARG A 267 79.23 22.65 7.42
CA ARG A 267 80.27 23.00 6.48
C ARG A 267 80.58 24.48 6.43
N ASN A 268 79.58 25.37 6.53
CA ASN A 268 79.78 26.79 6.60
C ASN A 268 80.56 27.19 7.90
N GLU A 269 80.23 26.58 9.04
CA GLU A 269 80.90 26.78 10.30
C GLU A 269 82.32 26.31 10.23
N GLU A 270 82.61 25.13 9.65
CA GLU A 270 83.99 24.65 9.40
C GLU A 270 84.77 25.58 8.47
N LEU A 271 84.18 26.07 7.41
CA LEU A 271 84.78 27.04 6.49
C LEU A 271 85.04 28.37 7.18
N MET A 272 84.20 28.82 8.07
CA MET A 272 84.48 30.04 8.85
C MET A 272 85.63 29.89 9.79
N VAL A 273 85.78 28.75 10.47
CA VAL A 273 86.93 28.44 11.33
C VAL A 273 88.22 28.38 10.51
N SER A 274 88.24 27.65 9.41
CA SER A 274 89.41 27.53 8.52
C SER A 274 89.83 28.87 7.92
N ARG A 275 88.82 29.72 7.58
CA ARG A 275 89.05 31.07 7.08
C ARG A 275 89.71 31.97 8.13
N GLU A 276 89.31 31.87 9.39
CA GLU A 276 89.85 32.61 10.49
C GLU A 276 91.30 32.11 10.83
N GLU A 277 91.54 30.80 10.76
CA GLU A 277 92.93 30.24 10.91
C GLU A 277 93.82 30.75 9.81
N LEU A 278 93.35 30.73 8.54
CA LEU A 278 94.13 31.22 7.39
C LEU A 278 94.45 32.71 7.54
N ARG A 279 93.46 33.49 8.05
CA ARG A 279 93.66 34.89 8.32
C ARG A 279 94.76 35.10 9.37
N LYS A 280 94.66 34.38 10.51
CA LYS A 280 95.70 34.44 11.56
C LYS A 280 97.06 34.04 11.03
N ALA A 281 97.15 32.99 10.24
CA ALA A 281 98.39 32.53 9.61
C ALA A 281 98.99 33.62 8.67
N LYS A 282 98.08 34.26 7.88
CA LYS A 282 98.50 35.37 7.01
C LYS A 282 99.02 36.56 7.81
N ASP A 283 98.25 36.95 8.86
CA ASP A 283 98.65 38.07 9.73
C ASP A 283 100.05 37.79 10.38
N ILE A 284 100.31 36.57 10.84
CA ILE A 284 101.58 36.15 11.38
C ILE A 284 102.66 36.17 10.29
N ALA A 285 102.39 35.69 9.11
CA ALA A 285 103.35 35.70 7.98
C ALA A 285 103.71 37.13 7.56
N GLU A 286 102.65 38.02 7.49
CA GLU A 286 102.89 39.43 7.18
C GLU A 286 103.74 40.14 8.26
N ALA A 287 103.41 39.86 9.56
CA ALA A 287 104.18 40.38 10.66
C ALA A 287 105.68 39.91 10.61
N SER A 288 105.86 38.57 10.31
CA SER A 288 107.16 38.00 10.13
C SER A 288 107.95 38.64 8.95
N SER A 289 107.22 38.85 7.84
CA SER A 289 107.82 39.53 6.66
C SER A 289 108.20 40.99 6.97
N ARG A 290 107.35 41.73 7.70
CA ARG A 290 107.68 43.10 8.14
C ARG A 290 108.90 43.12 9.08
N MET A 291 108.99 42.19 10.04
CA MET A 291 110.14 42.08 10.92
C MET A 291 111.43 41.80 10.15
N LYS A 292 111.33 40.85 9.17
CA LYS A 292 112.49 40.57 8.28
C LYS A 292 112.91 41.81 7.49
N THR A 293 111.96 42.57 6.96
CA THR A 293 112.24 43.79 6.19
C THR A 293 112.84 44.87 7.11
N THR A 294 112.31 45.03 8.30
CA THR A 294 112.84 45.96 9.28
C THR A 294 114.24 45.55 9.77
N PHE A 295 114.43 44.24 10.00
CA PHE A 295 115.76 43.70 10.36
C PHE A 295 116.78 43.91 9.25
N ILE A 296 116.49 43.66 8.00
CA ILE A 296 117.40 43.93 6.85
C ILE A 296 117.65 45.41 6.71
N GLN A 297 116.65 46.29 6.92
CA GLN A 297 116.84 47.74 6.88
C GLN A 297 117.75 48.27 8.04
N SER A 298 117.66 47.71 9.24
CA SER A 298 118.51 48.07 10.36
C SER A 298 119.95 47.60 10.12
N MET A 299 120.17 46.40 9.56
CA MET A 299 121.54 45.91 9.23
C MET A 299 122.19 46.69 8.07
N THR A 300 121.41 47.21 7.11
CA THR A 300 121.94 48.05 6.04
C THR A 300 122.27 49.47 6.45
N HIS A 301 121.81 49.91 7.67
CA HIS A 301 122.07 51.22 8.20
C HIS A 301 123.29 51.25 9.13
N GLU A 302 123.87 50.08 9.52
CA GLU A 302 125.08 49.92 10.36
C GLU A 302 126.37 49.57 9.57
N ILE A 303 126.32 49.52 8.21
CA ILE A 303 127.43 49.44 7.35
C ILE A 303 127.59 50.78 6.64
#